data_6148391017feafb82f64fd48afc5dcbd
#
_entry.id   6148391017feafb82f64fd48afc5dcbd
#
_cell.length_a   1.000
_cell.length_b   1.000
_cell.length_c   1.000
_cell.angle_alpha   90.00
_cell.angle_beta   90.00
_cell.angle_gamma   90.00
#
_symmetry.space_group_name_H-M   'P 1'
#
loop_
_entity.id
_entity.type
_entity.pdbx_description
1 polymer ?
#
loop_
_entity_poly.entity_id
_entity_poly.type
_entity_poly.pdbx_seq_one_letter_code
_entity_poly.pdbx_strand_id
1 'polypeptide(L)'
;MAHGQEPVSLFDSSIEALFLEQASPVDPVVASAATAASIDPIEARFLQMQKELNQLKTSLDVSDKKADAAKMAADKSLKPAAITYPTARLNGFFQMDAGWFQQDAASTAQVGDIQDDRGFRRTRLAAVGKVAENVSYMLEMDFAFVGRPSFMDVWMDVSKVPLFGNVRVGQYRMPFGMDELTSVKELTFLERPLTQPMGPFRQIGIGFHDNTDDEDITWAASAFGSATDAFGNSIGDRGYGMASRITAVVAEDKSADFLIHTGFGYSYIATPDSTVQYRHTPEYAGQFTGVIGDVPFFTDTGVLQAKNANLFNGELASTWGSWHAQSELRYNIVNLKNGGVAGFPSFYAQSGYILTGEHRPYNKVGGVLGRVKPRCPVGMHGGGIGAWELACRYSLVDLRDGAIQGG
;
A
#
# COMPACT_ATOMS: atom_id res chain seq x y z
N MET A 1 -34.48 -22.09 -19.87
CA MET A 1 -33.76 -23.38 -19.89
C MET A 1 -32.60 -23.21 -18.91
N ALA A 2 -32.72 -23.92 -17.80
CA ALA A 2 -31.76 -23.86 -16.70
C ALA A 2 -30.60 -24.83 -16.98
N HIS A 3 -29.39 -24.43 -16.77
CA HIS A 3 -28.27 -25.34 -16.52
C HIS A 3 -27.58 -24.88 -15.26
N GLY A 4 -27.81 -25.66 -14.19
CA GLY A 4 -27.08 -25.57 -12.95
C GLY A 4 -25.68 -26.13 -13.16
N GLN A 5 -24.68 -25.44 -12.59
CA GLN A 5 -23.37 -26.00 -12.29
C GLN A 5 -23.26 -26.20 -10.79
N GLU A 6 -23.02 -27.43 -10.39
CA GLU A 6 -22.73 -27.83 -9.02
C GLU A 6 -21.35 -27.33 -8.56
N PRO A 7 -21.17 -27.08 -7.26
CA PRO A 7 -19.87 -26.71 -6.71
C PRO A 7 -18.94 -27.93 -6.63
N VAL A 8 -17.75 -27.84 -7.17
CA VAL A 8 -16.67 -28.83 -7.04
C VAL A 8 -16.19 -28.85 -5.59
N SER A 9 -16.50 -29.95 -4.91
CA SER A 9 -15.96 -30.28 -3.58
C SER A 9 -14.53 -30.78 -3.75
N LEU A 10 -13.56 -30.00 -3.30
CA LEU A 10 -12.16 -30.38 -3.12
C LEU A 10 -11.95 -30.87 -1.68
N PHE A 11 -12.42 -32.08 -1.39
CA PHE A 11 -11.91 -32.86 -0.26
C PHE A 11 -11.48 -34.22 -0.79
N ASP A 12 -10.17 -34.40 -0.77
CA ASP A 12 -9.48 -35.61 -1.18
C ASP A 12 -9.79 -36.74 -0.20
N SER A 13 -10.37 -37.83 -0.73
CA SER A 13 -10.80 -39.05 -0.02
C SER A 13 -9.65 -40.00 0.28
N SER A 14 -8.43 -39.50 0.44
CA SER A 14 -7.21 -40.32 0.61
C SER A 14 -6.85 -40.68 2.04
N ILE A 15 -7.62 -40.28 3.05
CA ILE A 15 -7.31 -40.56 4.47
C ILE A 15 -8.09 -41.74 5.07
N GLU A 16 -9.19 -42.19 4.44
CA GLU A 16 -9.97 -43.31 4.98
C GLU A 16 -9.46 -44.71 4.56
N ALA A 17 -8.52 -44.82 3.64
CA ALA A 17 -8.03 -46.12 3.18
C ALA A 17 -6.88 -46.72 4.04
N LEU A 18 -6.49 -46.09 5.14
CA LEU A 18 -5.31 -46.51 5.93
C LEU A 18 -5.66 -47.25 7.25
N PHE A 19 -6.95 -47.54 7.54
CA PHE A 19 -7.35 -48.14 8.81
C PHE A 19 -8.08 -49.47 8.71
N LEU A 20 -8.21 -50.12 7.54
CA LEU A 20 -8.92 -51.38 7.39
C LEU A 20 -8.10 -52.43 6.63
N GLU A 21 -6.93 -52.76 7.12
CA GLU A 21 -6.30 -54.02 6.68
C GLU A 21 -5.41 -54.57 7.80
N GLN A 22 -5.98 -55.42 8.66
CA GLN A 22 -5.31 -56.52 9.33
C GLN A 22 -6.35 -57.32 10.20
N ALA A 23 -7.02 -58.25 9.60
CA ALA A 23 -7.50 -59.43 10.27
C ALA A 23 -7.59 -60.57 9.25
N SER A 24 -6.64 -61.47 9.24
CA SER A 24 -6.76 -62.76 8.58
C SER A 24 -6.53 -63.88 9.56
N PRO A 25 -7.21 -65.03 9.43
CA PRO A 25 -7.47 -65.98 10.47
C PRO A 25 -6.31 -66.99 10.63
N VAL A 26 -6.16 -67.50 11.82
CA VAL A 26 -5.20 -68.55 12.20
C VAL A 26 -5.93 -69.88 12.12
N ASP A 27 -5.45 -70.80 11.28
CA ASP A 27 -5.81 -72.21 11.29
C ASP A 27 -4.93 -72.99 12.25
N PRO A 28 -5.47 -74.03 12.94
CA PRO A 28 -4.76 -74.79 13.94
C PRO A 28 -4.09 -76.02 13.35
N VAL A 29 -2.80 -76.21 13.60
CA VAL A 29 -2.12 -77.53 13.35
C VAL A 29 -1.53 -78.06 14.63
N VAL A 30 -2.21 -79.13 15.03
CA VAL A 30 -1.88 -80.36 15.71
C VAL A 30 -0.50 -80.45 16.40
N ALA A 31 -0.59 -80.88 17.67
CA ALA A 31 0.46 -81.22 18.60
C ALA A 31 1.34 -82.40 18.19
N SER A 32 2.62 -82.29 18.42
CA SER A 32 3.50 -83.40 18.65
C SER A 32 4.26 -83.19 19.98
N ALA A 33 4.05 -84.10 20.91
CA ALA A 33 4.70 -84.10 22.19
C ALA A 33 6.18 -84.52 22.04
N ALA A 34 7.11 -83.71 22.54
CA ALA A 34 8.47 -84.16 22.90
C ALA A 34 8.96 -83.34 24.10
N THR A 35 9.12 -84.04 25.22
CA THR A 35 9.96 -83.78 26.37
C THR A 35 10.23 -82.36 26.81
N ALA A 36 9.48 -81.90 27.78
CA ALA A 36 9.74 -80.67 28.52
C ALA A 36 10.93 -80.87 29.48
N ALA A 37 12.07 -80.28 29.09
CA ALA A 37 13.04 -79.84 30.09
C ALA A 37 12.47 -78.60 30.76
N SER A 38 12.31 -78.61 32.08
CA SER A 38 11.77 -77.47 32.84
C SER A 38 12.74 -76.29 32.74
N ILE A 39 12.50 -75.35 31.84
CA ILE A 39 13.20 -74.05 31.83
C ILE A 39 12.82 -73.33 33.13
N ASP A 40 13.85 -72.90 33.91
CA ASP A 40 13.63 -72.04 35.08
C ASP A 40 12.69 -70.88 34.73
N PRO A 41 11.63 -70.62 35.48
CA PRO A 41 10.68 -69.53 35.18
C PRO A 41 11.35 -68.17 35.03
N ILE A 42 12.56 -67.99 35.60
CA ILE A 42 13.34 -66.78 35.49
C ILE A 42 14.01 -66.67 34.09
N GLU A 43 14.50 -67.80 33.57
CA GLU A 43 15.16 -67.90 32.27
C GLU A 43 14.13 -67.68 31.12
N ALA A 44 12.93 -68.23 31.25
CA ALA A 44 11.84 -68.00 30.32
C ALA A 44 11.42 -66.49 30.27
N ARG A 45 11.39 -65.86 31.43
CA ARG A 45 11.02 -64.45 31.55
C ARG A 45 12.13 -63.53 31.00
N PHE A 46 13.41 -63.91 31.16
CA PHE A 46 14.57 -63.23 30.61
C PHE A 46 14.58 -63.32 29.07
N LEU A 47 14.31 -64.45 28.49
CA LEU A 47 14.15 -64.61 27.03
C LEU A 47 13.00 -63.85 26.47
N GLN A 48 11.88 -63.75 27.20
CA GLN A 48 10.72 -62.94 26.80
C GLN A 48 11.06 -61.43 26.80
N MET A 49 11.71 -60.93 27.86
CA MET A 49 12.19 -59.54 27.94
C MET A 49 13.19 -59.20 26.84
N GLN A 50 14.13 -60.10 26.50
CA GLN A 50 15.06 -59.92 25.39
C GLN A 50 14.31 -59.82 24.05
N LYS A 51 13.28 -60.61 23.85
CA LYS A 51 12.45 -60.58 22.64
C LYS A 51 11.67 -59.27 22.53
N GLU A 52 11.08 -58.78 23.60
CA GLU A 52 10.38 -57.49 23.68
C GLU A 52 11.36 -56.33 23.47
N LEU A 53 12.56 -56.38 24.05
CA LEU A 53 13.59 -55.35 23.84
C LEU A 53 14.05 -55.27 22.39
N ASN A 54 14.23 -56.41 21.72
CA ASN A 54 14.58 -56.45 20.31
C ASN A 54 13.43 -55.95 19.40
N GLN A 55 12.18 -56.26 19.75
CA GLN A 55 11.02 -55.72 19.03
C GLN A 55 10.89 -54.19 19.19
N LEU A 56 11.13 -53.70 20.42
CA LEU A 56 11.15 -52.24 20.69
C LEU A 56 12.30 -51.56 19.94
N LYS A 57 13.50 -52.13 19.91
CA LYS A 57 14.61 -51.58 19.13
C LYS A 57 14.30 -51.50 17.64
N THR A 58 13.71 -52.56 17.08
CA THR A 58 13.32 -52.59 15.66
C THR A 58 12.23 -51.57 15.32
N SER A 59 11.26 -51.41 16.24
CA SER A 59 10.20 -50.41 16.07
C SER A 59 10.73 -48.97 16.21
N LEU A 60 11.71 -48.74 17.06
CA LEU A 60 12.40 -47.46 17.21
C LEU A 60 13.15 -47.09 15.91
N ASP A 61 13.95 -48.03 15.39
CA ASP A 61 14.70 -47.82 14.13
C ASP A 61 13.79 -47.55 12.92
N VAL A 62 12.62 -48.17 12.88
CA VAL A 62 11.60 -47.88 11.82
C VAL A 62 10.97 -46.51 12.02
N SER A 63 10.72 -46.12 13.29
CA SER A 63 10.19 -44.81 13.63
C SER A 63 11.19 -43.70 13.28
N ASP A 64 12.46 -43.85 13.62
CA ASP A 64 13.52 -42.89 13.32
C ASP A 64 13.74 -42.75 11.81
N LYS A 65 13.73 -43.84 11.05
CA LYS A 65 13.79 -43.79 9.59
C LYS A 65 12.59 -43.09 8.97
N LYS A 66 11.36 -43.25 9.52
CA LYS A 66 10.16 -42.51 9.09
C LYS A 66 10.25 -41.04 9.45
N ALA A 67 10.78 -40.70 10.62
CA ALA A 67 10.98 -39.31 11.05
C ALA A 67 12.01 -38.60 10.16
N ASP A 68 13.13 -39.28 9.84
CA ASP A 68 14.14 -38.71 8.93
C ASP A 68 13.64 -38.56 7.50
N ALA A 69 12.86 -39.52 6.99
CA ALA A 69 12.22 -39.42 5.67
C ALA A 69 11.18 -38.27 5.63
N ALA A 70 10.38 -38.10 6.69
CA ALA A 70 9.46 -37.00 6.83
C ALA A 70 10.18 -35.64 6.91
N LYS A 71 11.30 -35.57 7.63
CA LYS A 71 12.16 -34.38 7.74
C LYS A 71 12.79 -34.01 6.39
N MET A 72 13.29 -34.99 5.63
CA MET A 72 13.83 -34.80 4.28
C MET A 72 12.73 -34.39 3.29
N ALA A 73 11.51 -34.91 3.41
CA ALA A 73 10.37 -34.50 2.59
C ALA A 73 9.92 -33.06 2.94
N ALA A 74 9.90 -32.70 4.22
CA ALA A 74 9.62 -31.34 4.69
C ALA A 74 10.69 -30.34 4.22
N ASP A 75 11.98 -30.68 4.32
CA ASP A 75 13.08 -29.83 3.81
C ASP A 75 13.05 -29.67 2.28
N LYS A 76 12.62 -30.70 1.53
CA LYS A 76 12.39 -30.57 0.09
C LYS A 76 11.21 -29.69 -0.26
N SER A 77 10.15 -29.70 0.55
CA SER A 77 8.97 -28.83 0.34
C SER A 77 9.20 -27.38 0.78
N LEU A 78 10.20 -27.15 1.66
CA LEU A 78 10.59 -25.83 2.15
C LEU A 78 11.61 -25.11 1.28
N LYS A 79 12.16 -25.72 0.22
CA LYS A 79 12.95 -24.97 -0.76
C LYS A 79 11.96 -24.09 -1.55
N PRO A 80 12.05 -22.74 -1.41
CA PRO A 80 11.23 -21.86 -2.23
C PRO A 80 11.46 -22.23 -3.70
N ALA A 81 10.38 -22.46 -4.45
CA ALA A 81 10.51 -22.64 -5.87
C ALA A 81 11.31 -21.47 -6.45
N ALA A 82 12.33 -21.76 -7.25
CA ALA A 82 13.13 -20.71 -7.88
C ALA A 82 12.20 -19.73 -8.60
N ILE A 83 12.27 -18.45 -8.21
CA ILE A 83 11.43 -17.42 -8.84
C ILE A 83 11.84 -17.33 -10.32
N THR A 84 10.92 -17.64 -11.22
CA THR A 84 11.13 -17.47 -12.66
C THR A 84 10.68 -16.07 -13.07
N TYR A 85 11.52 -15.31 -13.70
CA TYR A 85 11.21 -13.99 -14.24
C TYR A 85 10.73 -14.07 -15.68
N PRO A 86 9.84 -13.15 -16.15
CA PRO A 86 9.21 -12.08 -15.38
C PRO A 86 8.08 -12.58 -14.46
N THR A 87 7.90 -11.93 -13.31
CA THR A 87 6.72 -12.15 -12.47
C THR A 87 5.70 -11.05 -12.71
N ALA A 88 4.40 -11.35 -12.55
CA ALA A 88 3.33 -10.38 -12.61
C ALA A 88 2.25 -10.72 -11.56
N ARG A 89 1.79 -9.73 -10.83
CA ARG A 89 0.64 -9.80 -9.93
C ARG A 89 -0.33 -8.69 -10.30
N LEU A 90 -1.58 -9.06 -10.55
CA LEU A 90 -2.65 -8.09 -10.73
C LEU A 90 -3.14 -7.58 -9.38
N ASN A 91 -3.37 -6.28 -9.31
CA ASN A 91 -3.89 -5.58 -8.16
C ASN A 91 -4.86 -4.50 -8.64
N GLY A 92 -5.82 -4.10 -7.83
CA GLY A 92 -6.76 -3.07 -8.22
C GLY A 92 -7.75 -2.74 -7.12
N PHE A 93 -8.55 -1.72 -7.37
CA PHE A 93 -9.67 -1.31 -6.53
C PHE A 93 -10.61 -0.43 -7.34
N PHE A 94 -11.82 -0.30 -6.85
CA PHE A 94 -12.72 0.76 -7.28
C PHE A 94 -13.20 1.57 -6.06
N GLN A 95 -13.53 2.83 -6.32
CA GLN A 95 -14.17 3.74 -5.39
C GLN A 95 -15.36 4.36 -6.11
N MET A 96 -16.52 4.28 -5.47
CA MET A 96 -17.75 4.91 -5.92
C MET A 96 -18.17 5.91 -4.85
N ASP A 97 -18.43 7.12 -5.25
CA ASP A 97 -18.84 8.22 -4.39
C ASP A 97 -20.26 8.66 -4.77
N ALA A 98 -20.98 9.24 -3.81
CA ALA A 98 -22.25 9.92 -4.00
C ALA A 98 -22.23 11.21 -3.16
N GLY A 99 -22.75 12.29 -3.71
CA GLY A 99 -22.83 13.60 -3.05
C GLY A 99 -24.23 14.17 -3.15
N TRP A 100 -24.67 14.81 -2.08
CA TRP A 100 -25.91 15.57 -1.99
C TRP A 100 -25.55 16.97 -1.52
N PHE A 101 -26.05 17.99 -2.22
CA PHE A 101 -25.67 19.37 -2.00
C PHE A 101 -26.88 20.19 -1.56
N GLN A 102 -26.71 20.95 -0.49
CA GLN A 102 -27.68 21.93 -0.05
C GLN A 102 -26.99 23.30 -0.07
N GLN A 103 -27.44 24.17 -0.97
CA GLN A 103 -26.89 25.50 -1.14
C GLN A 103 -27.91 26.56 -0.73
N ASP A 104 -27.43 27.64 -0.15
CA ASP A 104 -28.24 28.87 -0.03
C ASP A 104 -28.21 29.70 -1.29
N ALA A 105 -29.03 30.75 -1.35
CA ALA A 105 -29.14 31.62 -2.53
C ALA A 105 -27.83 32.34 -2.85
N ALA A 106 -27.00 32.65 -1.84
CA ALA A 106 -25.72 33.33 -2.05
C ALA A 106 -24.69 32.37 -2.68
N SER A 107 -24.63 31.14 -2.21
CA SER A 107 -23.79 30.10 -2.79
C SER A 107 -24.19 29.80 -4.23
N THR A 108 -25.48 29.59 -4.50
CA THR A 108 -25.98 29.34 -5.87
C THR A 108 -25.68 30.51 -6.82
N ALA A 109 -25.80 31.74 -6.35
CA ALA A 109 -25.47 32.91 -7.15
C ALA A 109 -23.97 33.05 -7.45
N GLN A 110 -23.10 32.57 -6.56
CA GLN A 110 -21.65 32.69 -6.67
C GLN A 110 -21.01 31.57 -7.48
N VAL A 111 -21.41 30.33 -7.26
CA VAL A 111 -20.74 29.12 -7.82
C VAL A 111 -21.66 28.29 -8.72
N GLY A 112 -22.93 28.69 -8.93
CA GLY A 112 -23.94 27.94 -9.66
C GLY A 112 -24.64 26.88 -8.79
N ASP A 113 -25.61 26.19 -9.38
CA ASP A 113 -26.35 25.10 -8.75
C ASP A 113 -25.56 23.79 -8.89
N ILE A 114 -24.95 23.34 -7.79
CA ILE A 114 -24.18 22.09 -7.74
C ILE A 114 -25.17 20.94 -7.64
N GLN A 115 -25.16 20.06 -8.64
CA GLN A 115 -26.11 18.96 -8.75
C GLN A 115 -25.73 17.77 -7.84
N ASP A 116 -26.75 17.14 -7.26
CA ASP A 116 -26.58 15.83 -6.60
C ASP A 116 -26.15 14.79 -7.63
N ASP A 117 -25.13 14.00 -7.32
CA ASP A 117 -24.62 13.02 -8.28
C ASP A 117 -23.98 11.81 -7.58
N ARG A 118 -23.71 10.78 -8.36
CA ARG A 118 -22.99 9.57 -7.97
C ARG A 118 -22.18 9.02 -9.15
N GLY A 119 -21.02 8.45 -8.85
CA GLY A 119 -20.20 7.87 -9.92
C GLY A 119 -18.94 7.19 -9.41
N PHE A 120 -18.21 6.57 -10.34
CA PHE A 120 -16.91 6.00 -10.03
C PHE A 120 -15.86 7.11 -9.93
N ARG A 121 -15.36 7.32 -8.72
CA ARG A 121 -14.27 8.26 -8.45
C ARG A 121 -12.92 7.72 -8.91
N ARG A 122 -12.70 6.40 -8.73
CA ARG A 122 -11.50 5.68 -9.16
C ARG A 122 -11.87 4.25 -9.52
N THR A 123 -11.32 3.76 -10.62
CA THR A 123 -11.44 2.34 -11.02
C THR A 123 -10.09 1.91 -11.56
N ARG A 124 -9.23 1.39 -10.67
CA ARG A 124 -7.82 1.15 -10.98
C ARG A 124 -7.49 -0.31 -11.11
N LEU A 125 -6.65 -0.59 -12.12
CA LEU A 125 -6.01 -1.88 -12.30
C LEU A 125 -4.51 -1.67 -12.44
N ALA A 126 -3.72 -2.48 -11.76
CA ALA A 126 -2.27 -2.45 -11.80
C ALA A 126 -1.68 -3.83 -12.02
N ALA A 127 -0.67 -3.92 -12.88
CA ALA A 127 0.26 -5.03 -12.96
C ALA A 127 1.56 -4.64 -12.25
N VAL A 128 1.94 -5.41 -11.25
CA VAL A 128 3.16 -5.19 -10.44
C VAL A 128 3.99 -6.45 -10.46
N GLY A 129 5.30 -6.32 -10.69
CA GLY A 129 6.17 -7.48 -10.73
C GLY A 129 7.65 -7.15 -10.86
N LYS A 130 8.41 -8.18 -11.22
CA LYS A 130 9.84 -8.07 -11.50
C LYS A 130 10.15 -8.66 -12.87
N VAL A 131 11.03 -8.01 -13.62
CA VAL A 131 11.57 -8.53 -14.87
C VAL A 131 12.93 -9.20 -14.66
N ALA A 132 13.60 -8.88 -13.54
CA ALA A 132 14.81 -9.52 -13.06
C ALA A 132 14.86 -9.40 -11.53
N GLU A 133 15.83 -10.03 -10.87
CA GLU A 133 15.95 -10.02 -9.40
C GLU A 133 15.96 -8.60 -8.81
N ASN A 134 16.69 -7.69 -9.45
CA ASN A 134 16.87 -6.30 -9.03
C ASN A 134 16.06 -5.28 -9.84
N VAL A 135 15.18 -5.72 -10.77
CA VAL A 135 14.39 -4.82 -11.61
C VAL A 135 12.91 -5.10 -11.40
N SER A 136 12.22 -4.17 -10.76
CA SER A 136 10.78 -4.19 -10.55
C SER A 136 10.06 -3.20 -11.48
N TYR A 137 8.77 -3.42 -11.69
CA TYR A 137 7.93 -2.55 -12.50
C TYR A 137 6.53 -2.43 -11.94
N MET A 138 5.86 -1.35 -12.31
CA MET A 138 4.44 -1.12 -12.10
C MET A 138 3.82 -0.51 -13.35
N LEU A 139 2.64 -0.98 -13.70
CA LEU A 139 1.77 -0.41 -14.71
C LEU A 139 0.38 -0.27 -14.09
N GLU A 140 -0.01 0.94 -13.68
CA GLU A 140 -1.32 1.24 -13.10
C GLU A 140 -2.09 2.18 -14.01
N MET A 141 -3.35 1.81 -14.29
CA MET A 141 -4.30 2.62 -15.05
C MET A 141 -5.56 2.89 -14.24
N ASP A 142 -6.16 4.06 -14.45
CA ASP A 142 -7.46 4.43 -13.90
C ASP A 142 -8.49 4.54 -15.04
N PHE A 143 -9.55 3.75 -14.94
CA PHE A 143 -10.61 3.64 -15.93
C PHE A 143 -11.82 4.54 -15.61
N ALA A 144 -11.77 5.32 -14.53
CA ALA A 144 -12.83 6.26 -14.18
C ALA A 144 -12.84 7.52 -15.06
N PHE A 145 -11.77 7.78 -15.83
CA PHE A 145 -11.72 8.88 -16.78
C PHE A 145 -12.62 8.64 -17.99
N VAL A 146 -13.32 9.69 -18.39
CA VAL A 146 -14.17 9.64 -19.58
C VAL A 146 -13.32 9.52 -20.85
N GLY A 147 -13.67 8.60 -21.72
CA GLY A 147 -13.10 8.42 -23.05
C GLY A 147 -11.94 7.43 -23.11
N ARG A 148 -10.97 7.45 -22.22
CA ARG A 148 -9.84 6.51 -22.19
C ARG A 148 -9.25 6.37 -20.80
N PRO A 149 -8.61 5.21 -20.49
CA PRO A 149 -7.87 5.05 -19.24
C PRO A 149 -6.75 6.08 -19.10
N SER A 150 -6.56 6.60 -17.89
CA SER A 150 -5.45 7.48 -17.56
C SER A 150 -4.29 6.67 -16.96
N PHE A 151 -3.05 7.11 -17.22
CA PHE A 151 -1.87 6.53 -16.60
C PHE A 151 -1.72 7.05 -15.17
N MET A 152 -1.55 6.12 -14.23
CA MET A 152 -1.24 6.44 -12.84
C MET A 152 0.25 6.23 -12.59
N ASP A 153 0.63 5.16 -11.94
CA ASP A 153 2.04 4.82 -11.70
C ASP A 153 2.52 3.84 -12.81
N VAL A 154 3.38 4.30 -13.70
CA VAL A 154 3.94 3.55 -14.83
C VAL A 154 5.45 3.72 -14.80
N TRP A 155 6.15 2.78 -14.15
CA TRP A 155 7.57 2.93 -13.90
C TRP A 155 8.33 1.60 -13.86
N MET A 156 9.65 1.69 -14.06
CA MET A 156 10.65 0.69 -13.73
C MET A 156 11.55 1.19 -12.61
N ASP A 157 11.96 0.28 -11.72
CA ASP A 157 12.82 0.55 -10.58
C ASP A 157 13.95 -0.47 -10.53
N VAL A 158 15.19 0.01 -10.54
CA VAL A 158 16.40 -0.82 -10.45
C VAL A 158 17.00 -0.65 -9.06
N SER A 159 17.00 -1.72 -8.27
CA SER A 159 17.54 -1.71 -6.92
C SER A 159 19.03 -2.04 -6.88
N LYS A 160 19.70 -1.64 -5.78
CA LYS A 160 21.14 -1.89 -5.52
C LYS A 160 22.07 -1.23 -6.55
N VAL A 161 21.73 -0.04 -7.02
CA VAL A 161 22.59 0.77 -7.87
C VAL A 161 23.66 1.43 -6.99
N PRO A 162 24.96 1.23 -7.25
CA PRO A 162 26.01 1.84 -6.43
C PRO A 162 25.84 3.36 -6.31
N LEU A 163 25.98 3.91 -5.11
CA LEU A 163 25.84 5.31 -4.72
C LEU A 163 24.39 5.85 -4.72
N PHE A 164 23.45 5.25 -5.48
CA PHE A 164 22.10 5.76 -5.67
C PHE A 164 21.01 4.93 -4.98
N GLY A 165 21.36 3.73 -4.45
CA GLY A 165 20.38 2.83 -3.84
C GLY A 165 19.42 2.26 -4.89
N ASN A 166 18.25 2.84 -5.03
CA ASN A 166 17.24 2.44 -6.03
C ASN A 166 17.04 3.58 -7.04
N VAL A 167 17.03 3.25 -8.33
CA VAL A 167 16.81 4.22 -9.41
C VAL A 167 15.50 3.91 -10.13
N ARG A 168 14.61 4.88 -10.17
CA ARG A 168 13.28 4.77 -10.79
C ARG A 168 13.18 5.64 -12.03
N VAL A 169 12.57 5.10 -13.08
CA VAL A 169 12.30 5.80 -14.35
C VAL A 169 10.85 5.55 -14.75
N GLY A 170 10.15 6.59 -15.20
CA GLY A 170 8.77 6.52 -15.66
C GLY A 170 7.89 7.58 -15.04
N GLN A 171 6.57 7.34 -15.05
CA GLN A 171 5.58 8.20 -14.39
C GLN A 171 5.32 7.69 -12.98
N TYR A 172 5.54 8.52 -11.98
CA TYR A 172 5.31 8.22 -10.57
C TYR A 172 5.09 9.49 -9.76
N ARG A 173 4.68 9.32 -8.51
CA ARG A 173 4.51 10.47 -7.58
C ARG A 173 5.87 10.99 -7.17
N MET A 174 6.08 12.29 -7.40
CA MET A 174 7.35 12.95 -7.07
C MET A 174 7.58 12.98 -5.55
N PRO A 175 8.83 12.82 -5.09
CA PRO A 175 9.16 12.83 -3.66
C PRO A 175 9.10 14.27 -3.12
N PHE A 176 7.95 14.66 -2.54
CA PHE A 176 7.75 16.00 -2.03
C PHE A 176 7.01 16.03 -0.69
N GLY A 177 5.84 15.42 -0.58
CA GLY A 177 5.02 15.43 0.61
C GLY A 177 4.51 14.06 1.03
N MET A 178 4.23 13.89 2.32
CA MET A 178 3.71 12.63 2.87
C MET A 178 2.35 12.28 2.26
N ASP A 179 1.45 13.27 2.16
CA ASP A 179 0.09 13.01 1.66
C ASP A 179 0.11 12.56 0.19
N GLU A 180 0.94 13.18 -0.67
CA GLU A 180 1.07 12.76 -2.07
C GLU A 180 1.57 11.33 -2.21
N LEU A 181 2.51 10.92 -1.37
CA LEU A 181 3.12 9.59 -1.41
C LEU A 181 2.23 8.52 -0.75
N THR A 182 1.35 8.90 0.17
CA THR A 182 0.36 8.00 0.76
C THR A 182 -0.58 7.45 -0.30
N SER A 183 -0.78 6.14 -0.31
CA SER A 183 -1.73 5.49 -1.22
C SER A 183 -3.15 6.00 -0.99
N VAL A 184 -3.92 6.23 -2.06
CA VAL A 184 -5.34 6.62 -1.93
C VAL A 184 -6.19 5.59 -1.19
N LYS A 185 -5.73 4.34 -1.12
CA LYS A 185 -6.39 3.27 -0.35
C LYS A 185 -6.16 3.37 1.17
N GLU A 186 -5.32 4.31 1.59
CA GLU A 186 -4.82 4.45 2.96
C GLU A 186 -5.01 5.87 3.49
N LEU A 187 -5.71 6.73 2.73
CA LEU A 187 -6.12 8.05 3.19
C LEU A 187 -7.15 7.92 4.31
N THR A 188 -7.11 8.84 5.27
CA THR A 188 -8.10 8.95 6.34
C THR A 188 -9.42 9.52 5.81
N PHE A 189 -9.36 10.46 4.86
CA PHE A 189 -10.51 11.12 4.26
C PHE A 189 -10.71 10.70 2.81
N LEU A 190 -11.89 10.97 2.24
CA LEU A 190 -12.23 10.64 0.86
C LEU A 190 -11.25 11.23 -0.13
N GLU A 191 -10.86 12.50 0.07
CA GLU A 191 -9.93 13.21 -0.76
C GLU A 191 -8.73 13.78 0.03
N ARG A 192 -7.69 14.13 -0.70
CA ARG A 192 -6.49 14.76 -0.17
C ARG A 192 -6.80 16.18 0.33
N PRO A 193 -5.97 16.72 1.25
CA PRO A 193 -6.17 18.08 1.76
C PRO A 193 -6.00 19.15 0.67
N LEU A 194 -6.49 20.36 0.93
CA LEU A 194 -6.37 21.52 0.03
C LEU A 194 -4.92 21.85 -0.37
N THR A 195 -3.95 21.41 0.40
CA THR A 195 -2.53 21.58 0.09
C THR A 195 -2.04 20.76 -1.10
N GLN A 196 -2.76 19.71 -1.51
CA GLN A 196 -2.30 18.78 -2.52
C GLN A 196 -1.98 19.43 -3.89
N PRO A 197 -2.79 20.34 -4.47
CA PRO A 197 -2.45 20.99 -5.73
C PRO A 197 -1.27 21.96 -5.65
N MET A 198 -0.74 22.21 -4.45
CA MET A 198 0.43 23.07 -4.22
C MET A 198 1.75 22.35 -4.42
N GLY A 199 1.78 21.06 -4.75
CA GLY A 199 2.98 20.25 -4.94
C GLY A 199 3.05 19.57 -6.31
N PRO A 200 4.24 19.08 -6.72
CA PRO A 200 4.38 18.23 -7.89
C PRO A 200 3.80 16.86 -7.59
N PHE A 201 2.75 16.45 -8.30
CA PHE A 201 2.14 15.14 -8.03
C PHE A 201 2.77 14.04 -8.90
N ARG A 202 2.09 13.52 -9.91
CA ARG A 202 2.64 12.52 -10.84
C ARG A 202 3.27 13.20 -12.03
N GLN A 203 4.53 12.90 -12.28
CA GLN A 203 5.29 13.40 -13.43
C GLN A 203 6.11 12.27 -14.05
N ILE A 204 6.48 12.42 -15.31
CA ILE A 204 7.43 11.53 -15.97
C ILE A 204 8.84 12.01 -15.68
N GLY A 205 9.66 11.13 -15.10
CA GLY A 205 11.00 11.52 -14.71
C GLY A 205 11.92 10.35 -14.40
N ILE A 206 13.07 10.69 -13.88
CA ILE A 206 14.06 9.78 -13.31
C ILE A 206 14.42 10.27 -11.92
N GLY A 207 14.55 9.35 -10.98
CA GLY A 207 14.94 9.67 -9.62
C GLY A 207 15.63 8.51 -8.93
N PHE A 208 16.16 8.80 -7.77
CA PHE A 208 16.71 7.80 -6.87
C PHE A 208 16.08 7.91 -5.50
N HIS A 209 16.07 6.80 -4.77
CA HIS A 209 15.57 6.74 -3.41
C HIS A 209 16.28 5.63 -2.63
N ASP A 210 16.47 5.86 -1.35
CA ASP A 210 17.04 4.88 -0.43
C ASP A 210 16.67 5.21 1.01
N ASN A 211 17.14 4.38 1.94
CA ASN A 211 16.95 4.54 3.37
C ASN A 211 18.17 3.99 4.12
N THR A 212 18.29 4.35 5.40
CA THR A 212 19.27 3.74 6.31
C THR A 212 18.94 2.26 6.57
N ASP A 213 19.91 1.50 7.09
CA ASP A 213 19.74 0.06 7.37
C ASP A 213 18.64 -0.22 8.42
N ASP A 214 18.42 0.72 9.34
CA ASP A 214 17.33 0.69 10.34
C ASP A 214 15.99 1.24 9.81
N GLU A 215 16.00 1.73 8.55
CA GLU A 215 14.87 2.37 7.88
C GLU A 215 14.34 3.64 8.58
N ASP A 216 15.07 4.20 9.54
CA ASP A 216 14.62 5.38 10.29
C ASP A 216 14.77 6.67 9.51
N ILE A 217 15.73 6.74 8.57
CA ILE A 217 15.90 7.89 7.67
C ILE A 217 15.67 7.44 6.24
N THR A 218 14.84 8.15 5.49
CA THR A 218 14.63 7.93 4.05
C THR A 218 14.97 9.19 3.26
N TRP A 219 15.46 9.03 2.04
CA TRP A 219 15.69 10.15 1.13
C TRP A 219 15.34 9.76 -0.30
N ALA A 220 14.90 10.73 -1.05
CA ALA A 220 14.60 10.59 -2.47
C ALA A 220 14.83 11.91 -3.20
N ALA A 221 15.26 11.84 -4.46
CA ALA A 221 15.30 12.99 -5.35
C ALA A 221 14.96 12.56 -6.77
N SER A 222 14.32 13.45 -7.52
CA SER A 222 13.87 13.19 -8.90
C SER A 222 14.01 14.44 -9.76
N ALA A 223 14.36 14.23 -11.03
CA ALA A 223 14.23 15.22 -12.09
C ALA A 223 13.10 14.76 -13.03
N PHE A 224 12.28 15.69 -13.50
CA PHE A 224 11.08 15.37 -14.27
C PHE A 224 10.75 16.43 -15.32
N GLY A 225 10.03 16.02 -16.37
CA GLY A 225 9.36 16.92 -17.29
C GLY A 225 8.05 17.43 -16.67
N SER A 226 7.87 18.73 -16.59
CA SER A 226 6.66 19.40 -16.10
C SER A 226 5.94 20.05 -17.30
N ALA A 227 4.62 20.07 -17.41
CA ALA A 227 3.66 19.31 -16.67
C ALA A 227 3.22 18.10 -17.52
N THR A 228 2.75 17.05 -16.86
CA THR A 228 2.27 15.85 -17.54
C THR A 228 0.75 15.75 -17.38
N ASP A 229 0.03 15.46 -18.46
CA ASP A 229 -1.42 15.23 -18.41
C ASP A 229 -1.74 13.85 -17.79
N ALA A 230 -3.02 13.59 -17.57
CA ALA A 230 -3.51 12.32 -17.03
C ALA A 230 -3.22 11.11 -17.95
N PHE A 231 -2.74 11.33 -19.16
CA PHE A 231 -2.47 10.29 -20.17
C PHE A 231 -0.99 10.14 -20.48
N GLY A 232 -0.12 10.80 -19.72
CA GLY A 232 1.33 10.71 -19.85
C GLY A 232 1.92 11.58 -20.97
N ASN A 233 1.19 12.58 -21.48
CA ASN A 233 1.74 13.51 -22.46
C ASN A 233 2.22 14.79 -21.78
N SER A 234 3.22 15.45 -22.35
CA SER A 234 3.62 16.80 -21.94
C SER A 234 2.51 17.80 -22.25
N ILE A 235 2.27 18.72 -21.30
CA ILE A 235 1.41 19.87 -21.49
C ILE A 235 2.30 21.09 -21.61
N GLY A 236 2.08 21.91 -22.64
CA GLY A 236 2.79 23.16 -22.86
C GLY A 236 4.25 22.99 -23.37
N ASP A 237 4.97 24.10 -23.45
CA ASP A 237 6.33 24.14 -23.98
C ASP A 237 7.36 23.99 -22.84
N ARG A 238 8.07 22.85 -22.83
CA ARG A 238 9.33 22.56 -22.12
C ARG A 238 9.41 22.93 -20.64
N GLY A 239 8.38 22.62 -19.85
CA GLY A 239 8.54 22.65 -18.40
C GLY A 239 9.47 21.53 -17.91
N TYR A 240 10.25 21.80 -16.88
CA TYR A 240 11.03 20.80 -16.17
C TYR A 240 11.06 21.11 -14.66
N GLY A 241 11.33 20.13 -13.88
CA GLY A 241 11.43 20.31 -12.44
C GLY A 241 12.33 19.28 -11.76
N MET A 242 12.57 19.55 -10.50
CA MET A 242 13.16 18.61 -9.58
C MET A 242 12.33 18.57 -8.29
N ALA A 243 12.34 17.44 -7.61
CA ALA A 243 11.74 17.28 -6.30
C ALA A 243 12.66 16.42 -5.43
N SER A 244 12.71 16.73 -4.15
CA SER A 244 13.47 15.96 -3.17
C SER A 244 12.69 15.91 -1.85
N ARG A 245 12.91 14.83 -1.09
CA ARG A 245 12.31 14.61 0.21
C ARG A 245 13.29 13.85 1.10
N ILE A 246 13.40 14.25 2.36
CA ILE A 246 14.07 13.52 3.42
C ILE A 246 13.12 13.36 4.58
N THR A 247 13.11 12.19 5.20
CA THR A 247 12.27 11.93 6.38
C THR A 247 13.07 11.25 7.47
N ALA A 248 12.62 11.38 8.70
CA ALA A 248 13.20 10.69 9.85
C ALA A 248 12.13 10.25 10.85
N VAL A 249 12.30 9.06 11.39
CA VAL A 249 11.64 8.62 12.63
C VAL A 249 12.47 9.15 13.79
N VAL A 250 11.97 10.17 14.49
CA VAL A 250 12.73 10.84 15.56
C VAL A 250 12.49 10.25 16.94
N ALA A 251 11.42 9.47 17.09
CA ALA A 251 11.13 8.69 18.31
C ALA A 251 10.27 7.48 17.94
N GLU A 252 10.54 6.33 18.53
CA GLU A 252 9.76 5.10 18.39
C GLU A 252 9.75 4.33 19.72
N ASP A 253 8.57 3.87 20.13
CA ASP A 253 8.39 2.88 21.19
C ASP A 253 7.40 1.81 20.71
N LYS A 254 7.93 0.67 20.31
CA LYS A 254 7.14 -0.46 19.78
C LYS A 254 6.20 -1.07 20.81
N SER A 255 6.49 -0.91 22.11
CA SER A 255 5.63 -1.45 23.18
C SER A 255 4.35 -0.63 23.38
N ALA A 256 4.39 0.64 23.02
CA ALA A 256 3.27 1.59 23.11
C ALA A 256 2.61 1.87 21.74
N ASP A 257 3.04 1.20 20.68
CA ASP A 257 2.67 1.56 19.29
C ASP A 257 2.85 3.08 19.02
N PHE A 258 3.96 3.63 19.55
CA PHE A 258 4.27 5.05 19.48
C PHE A 258 5.37 5.33 18.46
N LEU A 259 5.15 6.34 17.61
CA LEU A 259 6.13 6.82 16.65
C LEU A 259 5.92 8.31 16.38
N ILE A 260 7.03 9.04 16.20
CA ILE A 260 7.05 10.40 15.68
C ILE A 260 7.89 10.41 14.41
N HIS A 261 7.29 10.88 13.33
CA HIS A 261 7.90 11.14 12.04
C HIS A 261 8.03 12.64 11.81
N THR A 262 9.12 13.04 11.19
CA THR A 262 9.29 14.38 10.60
C THR A 262 9.88 14.27 9.19
N GLY A 263 9.60 15.23 8.34
CA GLY A 263 10.14 15.27 6.99
C GLY A 263 10.21 16.68 6.42
N PHE A 264 11.03 16.81 5.38
CA PHE A 264 11.17 18.02 4.62
C PHE A 264 11.22 17.69 3.12
N GLY A 265 10.45 18.45 2.34
CA GLY A 265 10.43 18.38 0.87
C GLY A 265 10.77 19.71 0.24
N TYR A 266 11.48 19.66 -0.88
CA TYR A 266 11.74 20.79 -1.75
C TYR A 266 11.48 20.44 -3.20
N SER A 267 10.86 21.36 -3.95
CA SER A 267 10.72 21.21 -5.40
C SER A 267 10.97 22.54 -6.10
N TYR A 268 11.65 22.47 -7.24
CA TYR A 268 11.79 23.55 -8.20
C TYR A 268 11.06 23.18 -9.49
N ILE A 269 10.28 24.10 -10.03
CA ILE A 269 9.55 23.91 -11.28
C ILE A 269 9.82 25.11 -12.20
N ALA A 270 10.50 24.89 -13.33
CA ALA A 270 10.48 25.83 -14.45
C ALA A 270 9.14 25.69 -15.15
N THR A 271 8.36 26.75 -15.14
CA THR A 271 6.93 26.67 -15.54
C THR A 271 6.77 26.46 -17.05
N PRO A 272 5.97 25.48 -17.48
CA PRO A 272 5.63 25.30 -18.89
C PRO A 272 4.90 26.54 -19.38
N ASP A 273 5.11 26.91 -20.66
CA ASP A 273 4.55 28.14 -21.27
C ASP A 273 4.72 29.41 -20.44
N SER A 274 5.64 29.35 -19.47
CA SER A 274 5.90 30.43 -18.52
C SER A 274 4.66 30.89 -17.75
N THR A 275 3.84 29.92 -17.35
CA THR A 275 2.61 30.17 -16.58
C THR A 275 2.51 29.20 -15.40
N VAL A 276 1.81 29.62 -14.35
CA VAL A 276 1.40 28.78 -13.22
C VAL A 276 -0.01 29.19 -12.80
N GLN A 277 -0.78 28.24 -12.34
CA GLN A 277 -2.10 28.48 -11.78
C GLN A 277 -2.31 27.52 -10.59
N TYR A 278 -2.68 28.06 -9.44
CA TYR A 278 -3.12 27.29 -8.29
C TYR A 278 -4.63 27.47 -8.14
N ARG A 279 -5.34 26.34 -8.10
CA ARG A 279 -6.79 26.31 -7.94
C ARG A 279 -7.23 25.06 -7.20
N HIS A 280 -8.27 25.17 -6.39
CA HIS A 280 -8.72 24.10 -5.50
C HIS A 280 -10.24 23.98 -5.53
N THR A 281 -10.70 22.74 -5.64
CA THR A 281 -12.06 22.34 -5.28
C THR A 281 -12.11 22.00 -3.79
N PRO A 282 -13.28 22.04 -3.15
CA PRO A 282 -13.45 21.49 -1.80
C PRO A 282 -13.01 20.03 -1.72
N GLU A 283 -12.54 19.61 -0.54
CA GLU A 283 -11.89 18.29 -0.33
C GLU A 283 -12.81 17.07 -0.49
N TYR A 284 -14.10 17.26 -0.70
CA TYR A 284 -15.05 16.19 -1.00
C TYR A 284 -15.23 15.96 -2.52
N ALA A 285 -14.68 16.85 -3.36
CA ALA A 285 -14.84 16.79 -4.80
C ALA A 285 -13.54 16.46 -5.52
N GLY A 286 -13.57 15.46 -6.40
CA GLY A 286 -12.39 15.08 -7.20
C GLY A 286 -12.15 16.06 -8.34
N GLN A 287 -10.96 16.63 -8.41
CA GLN A 287 -10.60 17.64 -9.41
C GLN A 287 -10.64 17.18 -10.88
N PHE A 288 -10.56 15.87 -11.15
CA PHE A 288 -10.24 15.38 -12.50
C PHE A 288 -11.29 14.48 -13.13
N THR A 289 -12.35 14.10 -12.44
CA THR A 289 -13.27 13.10 -12.98
C THR A 289 -14.68 13.59 -13.24
N GLY A 290 -15.04 14.81 -12.83
CA GLY A 290 -16.42 15.33 -12.98
C GLY A 290 -17.48 14.41 -12.35
N VAL A 291 -17.09 13.58 -11.36
CA VAL A 291 -17.91 12.46 -10.90
C VAL A 291 -18.93 12.89 -9.85
N ILE A 292 -18.73 14.00 -9.19
CA ILE A 292 -19.70 14.54 -8.26
C ILE A 292 -19.95 16.00 -8.64
N GLY A 293 -21.04 16.21 -9.37
CA GLY A 293 -21.74 17.47 -9.51
C GLY A 293 -20.93 18.66 -10.00
N ASP A 294 -19.99 18.49 -10.92
CA ASP A 294 -19.20 19.60 -11.51
C ASP A 294 -18.85 20.70 -10.49
N VAL A 295 -18.38 20.28 -9.30
CA VAL A 295 -18.05 21.21 -8.20
C VAL A 295 -16.99 22.20 -8.68
N PRO A 296 -17.27 23.50 -8.67
CA PRO A 296 -16.36 24.52 -9.18
C PRO A 296 -15.13 24.70 -8.28
N PHE A 297 -14.11 25.37 -8.80
CA PHE A 297 -12.99 25.81 -7.99
C PHE A 297 -13.46 26.94 -7.07
N PHE A 298 -13.24 26.79 -5.76
CA PHE A 298 -13.60 27.80 -4.76
C PHE A 298 -12.48 28.81 -4.56
N THR A 299 -11.24 28.42 -4.87
CA THR A 299 -10.08 29.32 -4.87
C THR A 299 -9.32 29.15 -6.17
N ASP A 300 -8.86 30.24 -6.78
CA ASP A 300 -8.14 30.23 -8.06
C ASP A 300 -7.30 31.53 -8.21
N THR A 301 -5.97 31.38 -8.36
CA THR A 301 -5.09 32.53 -8.64
C THR A 301 -5.34 33.16 -10.00
N GLY A 302 -6.09 32.50 -10.89
CA GLY A 302 -5.98 32.76 -12.31
C GLY A 302 -4.62 32.34 -12.87
N VAL A 303 -4.42 32.56 -14.16
CA VAL A 303 -3.16 32.23 -14.83
C VAL A 303 -2.12 33.32 -14.54
N LEU A 304 -1.09 32.98 -13.76
CA LEU A 304 0.04 33.87 -13.45
C LEU A 304 1.14 33.70 -14.47
N GLN A 305 1.66 34.80 -15.02
CA GLN A 305 2.85 34.78 -15.85
C GLN A 305 4.10 34.60 -14.97
N ALA A 306 4.69 33.41 -15.00
CA ALA A 306 5.77 33.00 -14.10
C ALA A 306 6.98 32.45 -14.87
N LYS A 307 8.16 32.59 -14.29
CA LYS A 307 9.42 32.00 -14.77
C LYS A 307 9.64 30.62 -14.14
N ASN A 308 9.43 30.56 -12.84
CA ASN A 308 9.60 29.35 -12.05
C ASN A 308 8.86 29.45 -10.71
N ALA A 309 8.73 28.32 -10.05
CA ALA A 309 8.23 28.20 -8.68
C ALA A 309 9.22 27.39 -7.83
N ASN A 310 9.38 27.80 -6.57
CA ASN A 310 10.09 27.05 -5.53
C ASN A 310 9.10 26.66 -4.46
N LEU A 311 9.01 25.38 -4.17
CA LEU A 311 8.03 24.80 -3.28
C LEU A 311 8.73 24.16 -2.10
N PHE A 312 8.29 24.47 -0.90
CA PHE A 312 8.80 23.94 0.36
C PHE A 312 7.70 23.21 1.09
N ASN A 313 8.02 22.09 1.73
CA ASN A 313 7.10 21.28 2.50
C ASN A 313 7.76 20.82 3.80
N GLY A 314 7.12 21.04 4.92
CA GLY A 314 7.48 20.46 6.22
C GLY A 314 6.41 19.46 6.66
N GLU A 315 6.82 18.32 7.20
CA GLU A 315 5.94 17.20 7.58
C GLU A 315 6.11 16.84 9.03
N LEU A 316 5.00 16.49 9.67
CA LEU A 316 4.96 15.90 11.00
C LEU A 316 3.86 14.84 11.04
N ALA A 317 4.17 13.65 11.53
CA ALA A 317 3.17 12.64 11.81
C ALA A 317 3.50 11.88 13.10
N SER A 318 2.47 11.34 13.74
CA SER A 318 2.62 10.55 14.96
C SER A 318 1.55 9.47 15.04
N THR A 319 1.91 8.36 15.64
CA THR A 319 0.99 7.31 16.08
C THR A 319 1.19 7.03 17.56
N TRP A 320 0.11 6.72 18.27
CA TRP A 320 0.15 6.28 19.67
C TRP A 320 -1.05 5.38 19.96
N GLY A 321 -0.81 4.07 20.05
CA GLY A 321 -1.88 3.09 20.15
C GLY A 321 -2.90 3.25 19.02
N SER A 322 -4.14 3.50 19.33
CA SER A 322 -5.22 3.72 18.36
C SER A 322 -5.32 5.15 17.83
N TRP A 323 -4.54 6.08 18.34
CA TRP A 323 -4.52 7.46 17.87
C TRP A 323 -3.45 7.67 16.81
N HIS A 324 -3.74 8.50 15.81
CA HIS A 324 -2.77 8.97 14.84
C HIS A 324 -3.03 10.43 14.45
N ALA A 325 -1.98 11.11 14.03
CA ALA A 325 -2.06 12.47 13.50
C ALA A 325 -1.06 12.67 12.38
N GLN A 326 -1.37 13.60 11.49
CA GLN A 326 -0.53 13.99 10.37
C GLN A 326 -0.76 15.47 10.03
N SER A 327 0.31 16.17 9.66
CA SER A 327 0.27 17.58 9.30
C SER A 327 1.35 17.88 8.26
N GLU A 328 1.05 18.78 7.32
CA GLU A 328 2.04 19.36 6.41
C GLU A 328 1.83 20.87 6.29
N LEU A 329 2.94 21.60 6.26
CA LEU A 329 3.00 23.04 6.02
C LEU A 329 3.76 23.29 4.72
N ARG A 330 3.15 24.00 3.78
CA ARG A 330 3.76 24.33 2.49
C ARG A 330 3.87 25.82 2.28
N TYR A 331 4.91 26.20 1.56
CA TYR A 331 5.10 27.57 1.11
C TYR A 331 5.63 27.57 -0.32
N ASN A 332 4.84 28.12 -1.26
CA ASN A 332 5.21 28.22 -2.66
C ASN A 332 5.64 29.64 -2.99
N ILE A 333 6.84 29.81 -3.52
CA ILE A 333 7.38 31.07 -3.98
C ILE A 333 7.40 31.06 -5.51
N VAL A 334 6.61 31.94 -6.14
CA VAL A 334 6.50 32.08 -7.58
C VAL A 334 7.22 33.31 -8.07
N ASN A 335 8.21 33.13 -8.92
CA ASN A 335 8.93 34.23 -9.56
C ASN A 335 8.19 34.66 -10.84
N LEU A 336 7.58 35.82 -10.82
CA LEU A 336 6.76 36.35 -11.91
C LEU A 336 7.63 36.91 -13.04
N LYS A 337 7.09 36.94 -14.28
CA LYS A 337 7.79 37.51 -15.44
C LYS A 337 8.04 39.02 -15.34
N ASN A 338 7.18 39.75 -14.65
CA ASN A 338 7.30 41.18 -14.41
C ASN A 338 8.38 41.55 -13.41
N GLY A 339 9.10 40.57 -12.85
CA GLY A 339 10.14 40.76 -11.83
C GLY A 339 9.61 40.71 -10.39
N GLY A 340 8.31 40.57 -10.18
CA GLY A 340 7.72 40.37 -8.85
C GLY A 340 7.86 38.93 -8.35
N VAL A 341 7.57 38.75 -7.07
CA VAL A 341 7.52 37.45 -6.40
C VAL A 341 6.17 37.33 -5.72
N ALA A 342 5.55 36.18 -5.81
CA ALA A 342 4.32 35.87 -5.08
C ALA A 342 4.52 34.65 -4.18
N GLY A 343 3.97 34.71 -2.97
CA GLY A 343 4.12 33.69 -1.94
C GLY A 343 2.73 33.13 -1.52
N PHE A 344 2.58 31.79 -1.55
CA PHE A 344 1.32 31.14 -1.23
C PHE A 344 1.51 30.10 -0.13
N PRO A 345 1.12 30.40 1.12
CA PRO A 345 1.12 29.43 2.20
C PRO A 345 -0.06 28.45 2.11
N SER A 346 0.15 27.22 2.51
CA SER A 346 -0.91 26.26 2.73
C SER A 346 -0.55 25.29 3.85
N PHE A 347 -1.57 24.76 4.54
CA PHE A 347 -1.39 23.95 5.74
C PHE A 347 -2.56 22.98 5.88
N TYR A 348 -2.29 21.78 6.37
CA TYR A 348 -3.33 20.96 6.97
C TYR A 348 -2.82 20.26 8.22
N ALA A 349 -3.75 19.97 9.12
CA ALA A 349 -3.57 19.05 10.22
C ALA A 349 -4.78 18.13 10.32
N GLN A 350 -4.53 16.84 10.47
CA GLN A 350 -5.55 15.82 10.66
C GLN A 350 -5.21 14.89 11.80
N SER A 351 -6.23 14.36 12.45
CA SER A 351 -6.10 13.38 13.51
C SER A 351 -7.23 12.37 13.41
N GLY A 352 -6.95 11.13 13.78
CA GLY A 352 -7.93 10.05 13.84
C GLY A 352 -7.73 9.19 15.08
N TYR A 353 -8.81 8.63 15.56
CA TYR A 353 -8.84 7.66 16.65
C TYR A 353 -9.64 6.44 16.25
N ILE A 354 -9.01 5.26 16.33
CA ILE A 354 -9.64 3.99 15.93
C ILE A 354 -10.36 3.42 17.15
N LEU A 355 -11.69 3.57 17.14
CA LEU A 355 -12.59 3.21 18.25
C LEU A 355 -12.56 1.73 18.60
N THR A 356 -12.27 0.88 17.61
CA THR A 356 -12.19 -0.59 17.75
C THR A 356 -10.86 -1.08 18.27
N GLY A 357 -9.90 -0.16 18.49
CA GLY A 357 -8.65 -0.44 19.21
C GLY A 357 -7.50 -0.92 18.34
N GLU A 358 -7.61 -0.88 17.01
CA GLU A 358 -6.50 -1.15 16.09
C GLU A 358 -5.48 -0.01 16.15
N HIS A 359 -4.28 -0.32 15.68
CA HIS A 359 -3.20 0.63 15.46
C HIS A 359 -3.07 0.95 13.96
N ARG A 360 -2.75 2.21 13.64
CA ARG A 360 -2.39 2.63 12.29
C ARG A 360 -0.88 2.48 12.10
N PRO A 361 -0.40 1.52 11.29
CA PRO A 361 1.03 1.27 11.13
C PRO A 361 1.70 2.40 10.35
N TYR A 362 3.00 2.57 10.56
CA TYR A 362 3.85 3.44 9.77
C TYR A 362 4.74 2.60 8.83
N ASN A 363 4.83 3.00 7.57
CA ASN A 363 5.72 2.42 6.57
C ASN A 363 7.02 3.24 6.54
N LYS A 364 8.06 2.76 7.20
CA LYS A 364 9.36 3.44 7.32
C LYS A 364 10.00 3.72 5.96
N VAL A 365 10.09 2.71 5.09
CA VAL A 365 10.68 2.85 3.74
C VAL A 365 9.95 3.87 2.88
N GLY A 366 8.62 3.95 3.01
CA GLY A 366 7.81 4.94 2.29
C GLY A 366 7.74 6.30 2.97
N GLY A 367 8.12 6.39 4.24
CA GLY A 367 7.95 7.60 5.05
C GLY A 367 6.48 8.05 5.15
N VAL A 368 5.51 7.12 5.30
CA VAL A 368 4.07 7.41 5.28
C VAL A 368 3.29 6.53 6.25
N LEU A 369 2.11 6.99 6.67
CA LEU A 369 1.17 6.16 7.42
C LEU A 369 0.58 5.07 6.52
N GLY A 370 0.46 3.87 7.07
CA GLY A 370 -0.02 2.69 6.36
C GLY A 370 -1.50 2.40 6.58
N ARG A 371 -1.91 1.19 6.18
CA ARG A 371 -3.30 0.73 6.26
C ARG A 371 -3.63 0.14 7.62
N VAL A 372 -4.71 0.59 8.22
CA VAL A 372 -5.35 -0.08 9.36
C VAL A 372 -5.86 -1.46 8.92
N LYS A 373 -5.52 -2.49 9.68
CA LYS A 373 -6.00 -3.86 9.48
C LYS A 373 -7.03 -4.16 10.57
N PRO A 374 -8.32 -4.33 10.22
CA PRO A 374 -9.34 -4.69 11.20
C PRO A 374 -9.00 -5.98 11.93
N ARG A 375 -9.15 -5.98 13.26
CA ARG A 375 -9.01 -7.20 14.08
C ARG A 375 -10.05 -8.24 13.73
N CYS A 376 -11.26 -7.78 13.45
CA CYS A 376 -12.40 -8.62 13.05
C CYS A 376 -13.01 -8.06 11.76
N PRO A 377 -12.54 -8.48 10.55
CA PRO A 377 -13.07 -8.02 9.28
C PRO A 377 -14.57 -8.31 9.13
N VAL A 378 -15.30 -7.42 8.44
CA VAL A 378 -16.72 -7.60 8.15
C VAL A 378 -16.94 -8.85 7.29
N GLY A 379 -17.94 -9.66 7.63
CA GLY A 379 -18.36 -10.82 6.84
C GLY A 379 -17.46 -12.06 6.95
N MET A 380 -16.39 -12.02 7.75
CA MET A 380 -15.63 -13.23 8.06
C MET A 380 -16.24 -14.03 9.22
N HIS A 381 -15.87 -15.32 9.33
CA HIS A 381 -16.41 -16.26 10.33
C HIS A 381 -16.45 -15.64 11.74
N GLY A 382 -17.64 -15.45 12.28
CA GLY A 382 -17.88 -14.86 13.60
C GLY A 382 -18.51 -13.46 13.63
N GLY A 383 -18.82 -12.84 12.49
CA GLY A 383 -19.60 -11.59 12.45
C GLY A 383 -18.84 -10.34 12.88
N GLY A 384 -17.60 -10.14 12.37
CA GLY A 384 -16.81 -8.95 12.61
C GLY A 384 -17.47 -7.67 12.11
N ILE A 385 -17.29 -6.57 12.84
CA ILE A 385 -17.86 -5.24 12.53
C ILE A 385 -16.88 -4.33 11.76
N GLY A 386 -15.66 -4.80 11.47
CA GLY A 386 -14.60 -4.00 10.85
C GLY A 386 -13.89 -3.07 11.84
N ALA A 387 -13.05 -2.18 11.33
CA ALA A 387 -12.44 -1.10 12.11
C ALA A 387 -13.28 0.17 11.94
N TRP A 388 -13.51 0.87 13.07
CA TRP A 388 -14.26 2.12 13.11
C TRP A 388 -13.33 3.25 13.54
N GLU A 389 -13.30 4.31 12.77
CA GLU A 389 -12.44 5.47 13.01
C GLU A 389 -13.28 6.74 13.08
N LEU A 390 -12.94 7.60 14.05
CA LEU A 390 -13.40 8.98 14.11
C LEU A 390 -12.22 9.88 13.77
N ALA A 391 -12.37 10.75 12.78
CA ALA A 391 -11.29 11.62 12.33
C ALA A 391 -11.77 13.05 12.10
N CYS A 392 -10.84 13.99 12.25
CA CYS A 392 -11.04 15.40 11.93
C CYS A 392 -9.85 15.93 11.13
N ARG A 393 -10.10 16.92 10.25
CA ARG A 393 -9.08 17.64 9.51
C ARG A 393 -9.42 19.11 9.42
N TYR A 394 -8.40 19.94 9.57
CA TYR A 394 -8.43 21.34 9.25
C TYR A 394 -7.44 21.60 8.12
N SER A 395 -7.87 22.25 7.05
CA SER A 395 -7.03 22.62 5.92
C SER A 395 -7.19 24.10 5.61
N LEU A 396 -6.09 24.73 5.21
CA LEU A 396 -6.03 26.12 4.82
C LEU A 396 -5.15 26.28 3.59
N VAL A 397 -5.60 27.08 2.63
CA VAL A 397 -4.78 27.60 1.53
C VAL A 397 -5.06 29.10 1.40
N ASP A 398 -4.01 29.90 1.30
CA ASP A 398 -4.11 31.33 1.02
C ASP A 398 -3.44 31.62 -0.33
N LEU A 399 -4.26 32.01 -1.30
CA LEU A 399 -3.82 32.33 -2.65
C LEU A 399 -3.83 33.84 -2.91
N ARG A 400 -3.70 34.64 -1.86
CA ARG A 400 -3.64 36.12 -1.94
C ARG A 400 -2.22 36.59 -1.72
N ASP A 401 -1.72 37.36 -2.69
CA ASP A 401 -0.47 38.10 -2.54
C ASP A 401 -0.46 39.33 -3.45
N GLY A 402 -0.31 40.51 -2.87
CA GLY A 402 -0.34 41.78 -3.58
C GLY A 402 -1.63 42.00 -4.39
N ALA A 403 -1.53 42.02 -5.70
CA ALA A 403 -2.67 42.17 -6.62
C ALA A 403 -3.40 40.85 -6.91
N ILE A 404 -2.84 39.72 -6.48
CA ILE A 404 -3.44 38.40 -6.68
C ILE A 404 -4.51 38.18 -5.60
N GLN A 405 -5.73 37.86 -6.01
CA GLN A 405 -6.90 37.67 -5.14
C GLN A 405 -7.51 36.29 -5.44
N GLY A 406 -6.75 35.23 -5.19
CA GLY A 406 -7.14 33.86 -5.53
C GLY A 406 -8.00 33.14 -4.47
N GLY A 407 -8.25 33.76 -3.32
CA GLY A 407 -9.06 33.16 -2.23
C GLY A 407 -8.30 32.98 -0.93
#